data_84fdbfc339d404449465a253485995a4
#
_entry.id   84fdbfc339d404449465a253485995a4
#
_cell.length_a   1.000
_cell.length_b   1.000
_cell.length_c   1.000
_cell.angle_alpha   90.00
_cell.angle_beta   90.00
_cell.angle_gamma   90.00
#
_symmetry.space_group_name_H-M   'P 1'
#
loop_
_entity.id
_entity.type
_entity.pdbx_description
1 polymer ?
#
loop_
_entity_poly.entity_id
_entity_poly.type
_entity_poly.pdbx_seq_one_letter_code
_entity_poly.pdbx_strand_id
1 'polypeptide(L)'
;MWPEYRDLIGGWFNEHPWHQKVRIMVGDLADPLVAFLGPSIEIEDEIYQIRDFDVRGSKVLLRLDPASVDLTRPEVHPQPYGWPLAWTRSYGAGRVFYTALGHEEGIWRDARLQRVMRNAARWAIGKPAEDR
;
A
#
# COMPACT_ATOMS: atom_id res chain seq x y z
N MET A 1 1.94 -3.43 22.40
CA MET A 1 1.98 -3.55 20.92
C MET A 1 2.04 -5.04 20.61
N TRP A 2 1.32 -5.52 19.61
CA TRP A 2 1.17 -6.95 19.30
C TRP A 2 2.19 -7.39 18.24
N PRO A 3 3.30 -8.06 18.61
CA PRO A 3 4.39 -8.42 17.69
C PRO A 3 3.95 -9.31 16.53
N GLU A 4 3.04 -10.25 16.79
CA GLU A 4 2.53 -11.19 15.79
C GLU A 4 1.77 -10.47 14.65
N TYR A 5 1.09 -9.38 14.98
CA TYR A 5 0.44 -8.54 13.96
C TYR A 5 1.48 -7.84 13.07
N ARG A 6 2.53 -7.29 13.67
CA ARG A 6 3.66 -6.72 12.91
C ARG A 6 4.29 -7.76 11.98
N ASP A 7 4.53 -8.95 12.48
CA ASP A 7 5.13 -10.02 11.70
C ASP A 7 4.20 -10.48 10.57
N LEU A 8 2.89 -10.48 10.81
CA LEU A 8 1.88 -10.78 9.80
C LEU A 8 1.88 -9.74 8.68
N ILE A 9 1.78 -8.45 9.01
CA ILE A 9 1.64 -7.39 8.00
C ILE A 9 2.97 -6.85 7.47
N GLY A 10 4.09 -7.01 8.20
CA GLY A 10 5.43 -6.61 7.77
C GLY A 10 5.85 -5.18 8.13
N GLY A 11 5.22 -4.55 9.10
CA GLY A 11 5.58 -3.21 9.57
C GLY A 11 4.66 -2.70 10.66
N TRP A 12 4.94 -1.48 11.15
CA TRP A 12 4.12 -0.80 12.14
C TRP A 12 3.58 0.51 11.57
N PHE A 13 2.33 0.84 11.87
CA PHE A 13 1.86 2.21 11.75
C PHE A 13 2.73 3.13 12.61
N ASN A 14 3.15 4.25 12.06
CA ASN A 14 3.97 5.21 12.77
C ASN A 14 3.28 6.57 12.92
N GLU A 15 2.86 7.17 11.81
CA GLU A 15 2.23 8.49 11.77
C GLU A 15 1.39 8.64 10.49
N HIS A 16 0.58 9.69 10.42
CA HIS A 16 -0.24 10.05 9.26
C HIS A 16 -0.16 11.55 8.92
N PRO A 17 1.01 12.06 8.52
CA PRO A 17 1.26 13.50 8.39
C PRO A 17 0.45 14.19 7.27
N TRP A 18 -0.12 13.43 6.35
CA TRP A 18 -0.82 13.98 5.19
C TRP A 18 -2.25 13.46 5.10
N HIS A 19 -3.20 14.39 5.03
CA HIS A 19 -4.60 14.11 4.75
C HIS A 19 -5.00 15.03 3.60
N GLN A 20 -4.79 14.58 2.37
CA GLN A 20 -4.90 15.42 1.18
C GLN A 20 -4.92 14.58 -0.11
N LYS A 21 -5.10 15.27 -1.24
CA LYS A 21 -4.84 14.67 -2.55
C LYS A 21 -3.34 14.42 -2.73
N VAL A 22 -3.01 13.19 -3.12
CA VAL A 22 -1.62 12.73 -3.33
C VAL A 22 -1.52 11.90 -4.61
N ARG A 23 -0.29 11.76 -5.11
CA ARG A 23 0.03 10.82 -6.18
C ARG A 23 0.56 9.51 -5.59
N ILE A 24 0.00 8.42 -6.08
CA ILE A 24 0.44 7.06 -5.74
C ILE A 24 1.14 6.47 -6.96
N MET A 25 2.36 5.98 -6.76
CA MET A 25 3.16 5.31 -7.78
C MET A 25 2.93 3.80 -7.73
N VAL A 26 2.81 3.17 -8.89
CA VAL A 26 2.75 1.72 -9.02
C VAL A 26 4.16 1.15 -8.98
N GLY A 27 4.43 0.22 -8.06
CA GLY A 27 5.77 -0.32 -7.81
C GLY A 27 6.25 -1.32 -8.87
N ASP A 28 5.31 -2.04 -9.49
CA ASP A 28 5.60 -3.02 -10.55
C ASP A 28 4.48 -3.02 -11.59
N LEU A 29 4.76 -2.46 -12.76
CA LEU A 29 3.79 -2.37 -13.87
C LEU A 29 3.44 -3.73 -14.51
N ALA A 30 4.21 -4.78 -14.21
CA ALA A 30 3.92 -6.14 -14.65
C ALA A 30 3.08 -6.94 -13.64
N ASP A 31 2.93 -6.44 -12.40
CA ASP A 31 2.15 -7.16 -11.37
C ASP A 31 0.65 -7.12 -11.69
N PRO A 32 0.00 -8.29 -11.88
CA PRO A 32 -1.40 -8.35 -12.28
C PRO A 32 -2.38 -7.75 -11.27
N LEU A 33 -1.96 -7.56 -10.02
CA LEU A 33 -2.81 -6.93 -9.00
C LEU A 33 -3.02 -5.44 -9.25
N VAL A 34 -2.05 -4.76 -9.86
CA VAL A 34 -2.00 -3.30 -10.00
C VAL A 34 -1.66 -2.79 -11.40
N ALA A 35 -1.21 -3.64 -12.32
CA ALA A 35 -0.76 -3.25 -13.67
C ALA A 35 -1.78 -2.39 -14.44
N PHE A 36 -3.08 -2.63 -14.24
CA PHE A 36 -4.16 -1.88 -14.90
C PHE A 36 -4.28 -0.42 -14.47
N LEU A 37 -3.62 -0.02 -13.36
CA LEU A 37 -3.61 1.36 -12.88
C LEU A 37 -2.70 2.28 -13.72
N GLY A 38 -1.81 1.69 -14.53
CA GLY A 38 -0.73 2.45 -15.17
C GLY A 38 0.36 2.86 -14.18
N PRO A 39 1.22 3.84 -14.52
CA PRO A 39 2.39 4.17 -13.70
C PRO A 39 2.04 4.88 -12.39
N SER A 40 0.94 5.62 -12.35
CA SER A 40 0.49 6.33 -11.14
C SER A 40 -0.99 6.65 -11.18
N ILE A 41 -1.56 6.89 -10.00
CA ILE A 41 -2.93 7.41 -9.83
C ILE A 41 -2.92 8.56 -8.81
N GLU A 42 -3.92 9.42 -8.89
CA GLU A 42 -4.22 10.41 -7.84
C GLU A 42 -5.39 9.93 -7.00
N ILE A 43 -5.27 10.10 -5.69
CA ILE A 43 -6.30 9.80 -4.69
C ILE A 43 -6.30 10.89 -3.63
N GLU A 44 -7.37 10.95 -2.84
CA GLU A 44 -7.43 11.74 -1.61
C GLU A 44 -7.69 10.79 -0.45
N ASP A 45 -6.77 10.79 0.52
CA ASP A 45 -6.83 9.91 1.69
C ASP A 45 -5.95 10.45 2.82
N GLU A 46 -6.04 9.85 3.98
CA GLU A 46 -5.07 9.99 5.06
C GLU A 46 -3.91 9.04 4.81
N ILE A 47 -2.70 9.59 4.68
CA ILE A 47 -1.52 8.83 4.25
C ILE A 47 -0.65 8.45 5.43
N TYR A 48 -0.49 7.14 5.63
CA TYR A 48 0.26 6.57 6.73
C TYR A 48 1.74 6.42 6.41
N GLN A 49 2.57 6.64 7.42
CA GLN A 49 3.95 6.19 7.47
C GLN A 49 4.02 4.84 8.17
N ILE A 50 4.87 3.97 7.64
CA ILE A 50 5.11 2.63 8.20
C ILE A 50 6.54 2.57 8.68
N ARG A 51 6.77 2.24 9.95
CA ARG A 51 8.12 2.00 10.49
C ARG A 51 8.44 0.51 10.54
N ASP A 52 9.71 0.19 10.66
CA ASP A 52 10.24 -1.18 10.75
C ASP A 52 9.71 -2.08 9.62
N PHE A 53 9.58 -1.49 8.42
CA PHE A 53 9.04 -2.18 7.26
C PHE A 53 9.98 -3.29 6.78
N ASP A 54 9.45 -4.49 6.64
CA ASP A 54 10.18 -5.65 6.12
C ASP A 54 10.34 -5.58 4.60
N VAL A 55 11.35 -4.84 4.15
CA VAL A 55 11.65 -4.63 2.72
C VAL A 55 11.94 -5.94 1.99
N ARG A 56 12.57 -6.91 2.68
CA ARG A 56 13.00 -8.17 2.06
C ARG A 56 11.87 -9.17 1.94
N GLY A 57 10.96 -9.17 2.92
CA GLY A 57 9.83 -10.08 2.97
C GLY A 57 8.57 -9.56 2.29
N SER A 58 8.59 -8.32 1.75
CA SER A 58 7.41 -7.68 1.20
C SER A 58 7.65 -7.18 -0.23
N LYS A 59 6.70 -7.46 -1.12
CA LYS A 59 6.66 -6.87 -2.47
C LYS A 59 5.73 -5.67 -2.47
N VAL A 60 6.28 -4.47 -2.59
CA VAL A 60 5.50 -3.23 -2.60
C VAL A 60 4.81 -3.05 -3.94
N LEU A 61 3.50 -2.89 -3.91
CA LEU A 61 2.63 -2.68 -5.07
C LEU A 61 2.33 -1.20 -5.30
N LEU A 62 2.06 -0.45 -4.22
CA LEU A 62 1.73 0.97 -4.27
C LEU A 62 2.60 1.74 -3.28
N ARG A 63 3.10 2.91 -3.71
CA ARG A 63 3.92 3.83 -2.91
C ARG A 63 3.40 5.26 -3.04
N LEU A 64 3.54 6.06 -1.99
CA LEU A 64 3.39 7.50 -2.11
C LEU A 64 4.50 8.06 -3.02
N ASP A 65 4.13 8.97 -3.93
CA ASP A 65 5.10 9.85 -4.59
C ASP A 65 5.49 10.99 -3.64
N PRO A 66 6.72 11.02 -3.12
CA PRO A 66 7.15 12.05 -2.18
C PRO A 66 7.10 13.47 -2.77
N ALA A 67 7.13 13.61 -4.09
CA ALA A 67 6.99 14.91 -4.76
C ALA A 67 5.57 15.49 -4.68
N SER A 68 4.58 14.70 -4.25
CA SER A 68 3.19 15.14 -4.10
C SER A 68 2.85 15.65 -2.70
N VAL A 69 3.80 15.66 -1.76
CA VAL A 69 3.59 16.03 -0.36
C VAL A 69 4.70 16.93 0.18
N ASP A 70 4.42 17.62 1.29
CA ASP A 70 5.44 18.37 2.03
C ASP A 70 6.17 17.44 3.00
N LEU A 71 7.44 17.18 2.72
CA LEU A 71 8.32 16.34 3.53
C LEU A 71 8.94 17.09 4.72
N THR A 72 8.72 18.40 4.86
CA THR A 72 9.30 19.21 5.95
C THR A 72 8.43 19.25 7.20
N ARG A 73 7.26 18.62 7.17
CA ARG A 73 6.37 18.54 8.33
C ARG A 73 7.04 17.83 9.50
N PRO A 74 6.84 18.27 10.75
CA PRO A 74 7.51 17.70 11.91
C PRO A 74 7.17 16.24 12.18
N GLU A 75 6.00 15.77 11.72
CA GLU A 75 5.56 14.38 11.86
C GLU A 75 6.19 13.44 10.82
N VAL A 76 6.88 13.99 9.82
CA VAL A 76 7.52 13.18 8.78
C VAL A 76 8.83 12.61 9.30
N HIS A 77 8.92 11.29 9.31
CA HIS A 77 10.12 10.57 9.71
C HIS A 77 10.87 10.03 8.48
N PRO A 78 12.20 9.94 8.53
CA PRO A 78 12.99 9.34 7.46
C PRO A 78 12.50 7.93 7.11
N GLN A 79 12.28 7.70 5.81
CA GLN A 79 11.82 6.42 5.28
C GLN A 79 12.82 5.90 4.24
N PRO A 80 13.87 5.16 4.67
CA PRO A 80 14.93 4.69 3.75
C PRO A 80 14.43 3.73 2.68
N TYR A 81 13.26 3.14 2.89
CA TYR A 81 12.55 2.26 1.95
C TYR A 81 11.41 2.97 1.20
N GLY A 82 11.29 4.30 1.32
CA GLY A 82 10.18 5.10 0.81
C GLY A 82 8.90 4.96 1.64
N TRP A 83 7.76 5.31 1.09
CA TRP A 83 6.46 5.25 1.75
C TRP A 83 5.58 4.19 1.12
N PRO A 84 5.71 2.90 1.52
CA PRO A 84 4.86 1.83 1.04
C PRO A 84 3.42 2.01 1.55
N LEU A 85 2.44 1.86 0.66
CA LEU A 85 1.01 2.02 0.97
C LEU A 85 0.19 0.76 0.70
N ALA A 86 0.66 -0.12 -0.20
CA ALA A 86 0.11 -1.47 -0.35
C ALA A 86 1.20 -2.44 -0.76
N TRP A 87 1.15 -3.65 -0.24
CA TRP A 87 2.13 -4.70 -0.54
C TRP A 87 1.58 -6.09 -0.34
N THR A 88 2.29 -7.06 -0.89
CA THR A 88 2.06 -8.49 -0.67
C THR A 88 3.26 -9.11 0.03
N ARG A 89 3.02 -10.18 0.79
CA ARG A 89 4.06 -10.98 1.42
C ARG A 89 3.56 -12.40 1.71
N SER A 90 4.49 -13.31 1.99
CA SER A 90 4.18 -14.62 2.55
C SER A 90 4.29 -14.56 4.08
N TYR A 91 3.42 -15.27 4.76
CA TYR A 91 3.48 -15.49 6.21
C TYR A 91 3.13 -16.93 6.53
N GLY A 92 4.09 -17.71 7.03
CA GLY A 92 3.95 -19.16 7.13
C GLY A 92 3.64 -19.79 5.76
N ALA A 93 2.60 -20.57 5.67
CA ALA A 93 2.10 -21.15 4.43
C ALA A 93 1.10 -20.24 3.69
N GLY A 94 0.78 -19.09 4.24
CA GLY A 94 -0.24 -18.17 3.75
C GLY A 94 0.31 -17.01 2.93
N ARG A 95 -0.63 -16.26 2.36
CA ARG A 95 -0.38 -15.03 1.58
C ARG A 95 -1.08 -13.87 2.25
N VAL A 96 -0.39 -12.74 2.37
CA VAL A 96 -0.93 -11.53 2.98
C VAL A 96 -0.87 -10.40 1.96
N PHE A 97 -1.99 -9.73 1.77
CA PHE A 97 -2.06 -8.42 1.16
C PHE A 97 -2.39 -7.41 2.25
N TYR A 98 -1.64 -6.33 2.31
CA TYR A 98 -1.90 -5.21 3.19
C TYR A 98 -2.10 -3.94 2.39
N THR A 99 -3.02 -3.09 2.80
CA THR A 99 -3.16 -1.71 2.33
C THR A 99 -3.33 -0.77 3.51
N ALA A 100 -2.60 0.35 3.47
CA ALA A 100 -2.73 1.47 4.39
C ALA A 100 -3.73 2.52 3.87
N LEU A 101 -4.33 2.29 2.69
CA LEU A 101 -5.34 3.17 2.09
C LEU A 101 -6.74 2.76 2.55
N GLY A 102 -7.63 3.73 2.71
CA GLY A 102 -9.04 3.50 3.03
C GLY A 102 -9.52 4.21 4.29
N HIS A 103 -8.86 5.28 4.73
CA HIS A 103 -9.38 6.17 5.77
C HIS A 103 -10.61 6.92 5.24
N GLU A 104 -10.51 7.48 4.03
CA GLU A 104 -11.59 8.21 3.41
C GLU A 104 -12.61 7.30 2.72
N GLU A 105 -13.89 7.64 2.84
CA GLU A 105 -14.97 6.91 2.19
C GLU A 105 -14.82 6.85 0.67
N GLY A 106 -14.24 7.91 0.07
CA GLY A 106 -13.96 7.99 -1.36
C GLY A 106 -13.09 6.86 -1.88
N ILE A 107 -12.17 6.35 -1.07
CA ILE A 107 -11.30 5.22 -1.41
C ILE A 107 -12.12 3.95 -1.64
N TRP A 108 -13.12 3.69 -0.80
CA TRP A 108 -14.00 2.52 -0.92
C TRP A 108 -14.96 2.59 -2.12
N ARG A 109 -15.21 3.79 -2.64
CA ARG A 109 -16.02 4.04 -3.84
C ARG A 109 -15.20 4.10 -5.12
N ASP A 110 -13.87 4.22 -5.04
CA ASP A 110 -13.00 4.24 -6.22
C ASP A 110 -12.92 2.85 -6.86
N ALA A 111 -13.46 2.72 -8.06
CA ALA A 111 -13.53 1.45 -8.80
C ALA A 111 -12.14 0.84 -9.06
N ARG A 112 -11.08 1.68 -9.18
CA ARG A 112 -9.69 1.24 -9.36
C ARG A 112 -9.20 0.52 -8.11
N LEU A 113 -9.41 1.12 -6.93
CA LEU A 113 -8.98 0.55 -5.65
C LEU A 113 -9.84 -0.66 -5.26
N GLN A 114 -11.13 -0.65 -5.54
CA GLN A 114 -11.97 -1.84 -5.40
C GLN A 114 -11.44 -3.01 -6.24
N ARG A 115 -10.97 -2.75 -7.48
CA ARG A 115 -10.38 -3.79 -8.33
C ARG A 115 -9.06 -4.30 -7.74
N VAL A 116 -8.20 -3.42 -7.21
CA VAL A 116 -6.99 -3.85 -6.47
C VAL A 116 -7.35 -4.80 -5.33
N MET A 117 -8.34 -4.45 -4.51
CA MET A 117 -8.79 -5.28 -3.39
C MET A 117 -9.34 -6.63 -3.83
N ARG A 118 -10.16 -6.66 -4.90
CA ARG A 118 -10.67 -7.93 -5.47
C ARG A 118 -9.53 -8.80 -6.01
N ASN A 119 -8.60 -8.20 -6.75
CA ASN A 119 -7.42 -8.91 -7.26
C ASN A 119 -6.57 -9.48 -6.12
N ALA A 120 -6.35 -8.69 -5.07
CA ALA A 120 -5.61 -9.13 -3.88
C ALA A 120 -6.30 -10.29 -3.16
N ALA A 121 -7.62 -10.22 -2.98
CA ALA A 121 -8.40 -11.31 -2.38
C ALA A 121 -8.29 -12.60 -3.22
N ARG A 122 -8.41 -12.48 -4.56
CA ARG A 122 -8.23 -13.63 -5.47
C ARG A 122 -6.82 -14.22 -5.37
N TRP A 123 -5.82 -13.37 -5.38
CA TRP A 123 -4.42 -13.78 -5.23
C TRP A 123 -4.18 -14.51 -3.90
N ALA A 124 -4.72 -13.99 -2.80
CA ALA A 124 -4.56 -14.59 -1.48
C ALA A 124 -5.10 -16.03 -1.41
N ILE A 125 -6.17 -16.35 -2.14
CA ILE A 125 -6.76 -17.70 -2.23
C ILE A 125 -6.25 -18.51 -3.44
N GLY A 126 -5.18 -18.06 -4.09
CA GLY A 126 -4.54 -18.78 -5.20
C GLY A 126 -5.24 -18.68 -6.54
N LYS A 127 -6.15 -17.71 -6.73
CA LYS A 127 -6.81 -17.45 -8.02
C LYS A 127 -6.10 -16.34 -8.80
N PRO A 128 -6.16 -16.33 -10.14
CA PRO A 128 -5.62 -15.23 -10.94
C PRO A 128 -6.37 -13.91 -10.65
N ALA A 129 -5.71 -12.78 -10.91
CA ALA A 129 -6.37 -11.48 -10.96
C ALA A 129 -7.50 -11.46 -12.00
N GLU A 130 -8.38 -10.45 -11.92
CA GLU A 130 -9.41 -10.24 -12.94
C GLU A 130 -8.75 -9.91 -14.29
N ASP A 131 -9.25 -10.54 -15.36
CA ASP A 131 -8.84 -10.19 -16.72
C ASP A 131 -9.20 -8.71 -17.03
N ARG A 132 -8.47 -8.13 -17.98
CA ARG A 132 -8.60 -6.72 -18.40
C ARG A 132 -9.98 -6.37 -18.89
#